data_f1b4f2fc57ff41fec13812f50ae68d36
#
_entry.id   f1b4f2fc57ff41fec13812f50ae68d36
#
_cell.length_a   1.000
_cell.length_b   1.000
_cell.length_c   1.000
_cell.angle_alpha   90.00
_cell.angle_beta   90.00
_cell.angle_gamma   90.00
#
_symmetry.space_group_name_H-M   'P 1'
#
loop_
_entity.id
_entity.type
_entity.pdbx_description
1 polymer ?
#
loop_
_entity_poly.entity_id
_entity_poly.type
_entity_poly.pdbx_seq_one_letter_code
_entity_poly.pdbx_strand_id
1 'polypeptide(L)'
;MIEDPLESPDTEQRRALLDCMALAFRDNPMNLEIHPGNPAKRIRANRAGLCAVVLDTVDELQCRVVLSSGRVVGGWLAASPDWPVWSSPSMRRQIGCVWHQGARAMDRWGRVQAELMAFRPVLPHWYLAVLGVEPSVQ
;
A
#
# COMPACT_ATOMS: atom_id res chain seq x y z
N MET A 1 -23.79 -3.39 6.05
CA MET A 1 -24.13 -2.73 4.77
C MET A 1 -22.87 -2.05 4.27
N ILE A 2 -22.47 -2.32 3.04
CA ILE A 2 -21.32 -1.66 2.39
C ILE A 2 -21.82 -0.30 1.88
N GLU A 3 -21.07 0.74 2.21
CA GLU A 3 -21.38 2.12 1.84
C GLU A 3 -20.65 2.49 0.52
N ASP A 4 -21.12 3.54 -0.15
CA ASP A 4 -20.44 4.05 -1.34
C ASP A 4 -19.01 4.52 -0.98
N PRO A 5 -18.03 4.36 -1.88
CA PRO A 5 -16.65 4.76 -1.62
C PRO A 5 -16.54 6.26 -1.32
N LEU A 6 -15.87 6.60 -0.21
CA LEU A 6 -15.54 7.99 0.11
C LEU A 6 -14.47 8.52 -0.84
N GLU A 7 -14.75 9.64 -1.46
CA GLU A 7 -13.86 10.26 -2.44
C GLU A 7 -12.69 11.00 -1.83
N SER A 8 -12.85 11.52 -0.61
CA SER A 8 -11.82 12.31 0.07
C SER A 8 -11.71 11.87 1.53
N PRO A 9 -11.08 10.72 1.78
CA PRO A 9 -10.90 10.22 3.14
C PRO A 9 -10.00 11.16 3.95
N ASP A 10 -10.35 11.35 5.21
CA ASP A 10 -9.53 12.09 6.17
C ASP A 10 -8.27 11.31 6.58
N THR A 11 -7.44 11.92 7.42
CA THR A 11 -6.18 11.30 7.86
C THR A 11 -6.40 10.02 8.67
N GLU A 12 -7.47 9.93 9.46
CA GLU A 12 -7.78 8.75 10.26
C GLU A 12 -8.25 7.60 9.36
N GLN A 13 -9.14 7.88 8.42
CA GLN A 13 -9.63 6.92 7.42
C GLN A 13 -8.50 6.40 6.53
N ARG A 14 -7.55 7.26 6.14
CA ARG A 14 -6.35 6.83 5.40
C ARG A 14 -5.46 5.90 6.22
N ARG A 15 -5.26 6.17 7.51
CA ARG A 15 -4.53 5.27 8.42
C ARG A 15 -5.25 3.94 8.60
N ALA A 16 -6.57 3.97 8.77
CA ALA A 16 -7.39 2.76 8.86
C ALA A 16 -7.32 1.93 7.57
N LEU A 17 -7.27 2.58 6.39
CA LEU A 17 -7.06 1.90 5.12
C LEU A 17 -5.69 1.20 5.07
N LEU A 18 -4.62 1.83 5.58
CA LEU A 18 -3.30 1.19 5.64
C LEU A 18 -3.29 -0.05 6.52
N ASP A 19 -3.99 -0.02 7.65
CA ASP A 19 -4.14 -1.17 8.55
C ASP A 19 -4.94 -2.29 7.87
N CYS A 20 -6.03 -1.95 7.21
CA CYS A 20 -6.84 -2.86 6.41
C CYS A 20 -6.01 -3.52 5.29
N MET A 21 -5.26 -2.74 4.51
CA MET A 21 -4.42 -3.25 3.43
C MET A 21 -3.27 -4.12 3.96
N ALA A 22 -2.63 -3.73 5.07
CA ALA A 22 -1.56 -4.53 5.67
C ALA A 22 -2.07 -5.92 6.08
N LEU A 23 -3.30 -6.01 6.54
CA LEU A 23 -3.98 -7.26 6.86
C LEU A 23 -4.38 -8.03 5.60
N ALA A 24 -4.96 -7.35 4.61
CA ALA A 24 -5.39 -7.95 3.33
C ALA A 24 -4.23 -8.62 2.58
N PHE A 25 -3.06 -8.00 2.61
CA PHE A 25 -1.86 -8.54 1.94
C PHE A 25 -1.04 -9.50 2.79
N ARG A 26 -1.47 -9.81 4.02
CA ARG A 26 -0.73 -10.69 4.94
C ARG A 26 -0.31 -12.02 4.30
N ASP A 27 -1.24 -12.66 3.60
CA ASP A 27 -1.06 -13.98 3.02
C ASP A 27 -0.94 -13.96 1.48
N ASN A 28 -0.71 -12.77 0.91
CA ASN A 28 -0.40 -12.63 -0.51
C ASN A 28 0.90 -13.40 -0.83
N PRO A 29 0.95 -14.19 -1.92
CA PRO A 29 2.12 -15.01 -2.25
C PRO A 29 3.43 -14.25 -2.28
N MET A 30 3.44 -13.04 -2.81
CA MET A 30 4.64 -12.17 -2.84
C MET A 30 5.10 -11.80 -1.42
N ASN A 31 4.17 -11.47 -0.54
CA ASN A 31 4.50 -11.15 0.86
C ASN A 31 4.96 -12.37 1.65
N LEU A 32 4.44 -13.56 1.35
CA LEU A 32 4.92 -14.81 1.94
C LEU A 32 6.37 -15.08 1.56
N GLU A 33 6.74 -14.82 0.31
CA GLU A 33 8.12 -14.99 -0.18
C GLU A 33 9.08 -13.93 0.38
N ILE A 34 8.66 -12.67 0.42
CA ILE A 34 9.51 -11.57 0.90
C ILE A 34 9.68 -11.61 2.42
N HIS A 35 8.61 -11.95 3.15
CA HIS A 35 8.56 -11.99 4.61
C HIS A 35 8.16 -13.38 5.10
N PRO A 36 9.00 -14.41 4.92
CA PRO A 36 8.71 -15.73 5.46
C PRO A 36 8.61 -15.70 6.98
N GLY A 37 7.74 -16.50 7.55
CA GLY A 37 7.59 -16.67 9.00
C GLY A 37 6.33 -16.07 9.59
N ASN A 38 6.41 -15.40 10.73
CA ASN A 38 5.26 -15.02 11.55
C ASN A 38 4.31 -14.03 10.85
N PRO A 39 2.98 -14.35 10.76
CA PRO A 39 1.98 -13.46 10.17
C PRO A 39 1.92 -12.06 10.77
N ALA A 40 2.07 -11.93 12.09
CA ALA A 40 2.06 -10.63 12.75
C ALA A 40 3.26 -9.76 12.35
N LYS A 41 4.42 -10.37 12.07
CA LYS A 41 5.58 -9.67 11.53
C LYS A 41 5.30 -9.19 10.10
N ARG A 42 4.65 -10.01 9.27
CA ARG A 42 4.24 -9.61 7.91
C ARG A 42 3.30 -8.41 7.91
N ILE A 43 2.28 -8.42 8.78
CA ILE A 43 1.36 -7.28 8.90
C ILE A 43 2.12 -5.98 9.22
N ARG A 44 3.04 -6.02 10.21
CA ARG A 44 3.84 -4.84 10.55
C ARG A 44 4.75 -4.38 9.41
N ALA A 45 5.36 -5.33 8.71
CA ALA A 45 6.21 -5.04 7.55
C ALA A 45 5.41 -4.43 6.40
N ASN A 46 4.26 -5.01 6.06
CA ASN A 46 3.34 -4.48 5.04
C ASN A 46 2.89 -3.06 5.39
N ARG A 47 2.48 -2.85 6.64
CA ARG A 47 2.06 -1.53 7.11
C ARG A 47 3.17 -0.49 6.96
N ALA A 48 4.40 -0.82 7.32
CA ALA A 48 5.53 0.08 7.18
C ALA A 48 5.80 0.44 5.70
N GLY A 49 5.75 -0.53 4.80
CA GLY A 49 5.89 -0.32 3.37
C GLY A 49 4.77 0.56 2.79
N LEU A 50 3.52 0.25 3.12
CA LEU A 50 2.36 1.04 2.70
C LEU A 50 2.41 2.48 3.23
N CYS A 51 2.80 2.68 4.50
CA CYS A 51 2.99 4.01 5.06
C CYS A 51 4.04 4.83 4.29
N ALA A 52 5.14 4.21 3.88
CA ALA A 52 6.17 4.88 3.11
C ALA A 52 5.66 5.34 1.73
N VAL A 53 4.86 4.50 1.07
CA VAL A 53 4.31 4.83 -0.26
C VAL A 53 3.15 5.82 -0.16
N VAL A 54 2.21 5.59 0.77
CA VAL A 54 0.92 6.30 0.80
C VAL A 54 1.00 7.65 1.49
N LEU A 55 1.64 7.71 2.67
CA LEU A 55 1.59 8.94 3.48
C LEU A 55 2.54 10.03 3.00
N ASP A 56 3.59 9.69 2.26
CA ASP A 56 4.51 10.67 1.68
C ASP A 56 4.05 11.16 0.30
N THR A 57 3.04 10.48 -0.32
CA THR A 57 2.53 10.83 -1.65
C THR A 57 1.03 11.13 -1.65
N VAL A 58 0.49 11.40 -0.48
CA VAL A 58 -0.95 11.57 -0.22
C VAL A 58 -1.62 12.62 -1.12
N ASP A 59 -0.94 13.72 -1.40
CA ASP A 59 -1.49 14.82 -2.21
C ASP A 59 -1.45 14.52 -3.71
N GLU A 60 -0.71 13.49 -4.10
CA GLU A 60 -0.47 13.12 -5.49
C GLU A 60 -1.25 11.87 -5.91
N LEU A 61 -1.71 11.07 -4.93
CA LEU A 61 -2.49 9.86 -5.16
C LEU A 61 -3.97 10.09 -4.91
N GLN A 62 -4.78 9.60 -5.83
CA GLN A 62 -6.21 9.43 -5.54
C GLN A 62 -6.40 8.27 -4.57
N CYS A 63 -7.08 8.54 -3.48
CA CYS A 63 -7.40 7.57 -2.45
C CYS A 63 -8.92 7.44 -2.32
N ARG A 64 -9.41 6.21 -2.32
CA ARG A 64 -10.81 5.90 -2.02
C ARG A 64 -10.87 4.87 -0.91
N VAL A 65 -11.79 5.05 0.01
CA VAL A 65 -12.06 4.09 1.09
C VAL A 65 -13.49 3.62 1.02
N VAL A 66 -13.69 2.36 1.34
CA VAL A 66 -15.01 1.73 1.46
C VAL A 66 -15.29 1.49 2.93
N LEU A 67 -16.45 1.92 3.37
CA LEU A 67 -16.89 1.75 4.74
C LEU A 67 -17.94 0.63 4.84
N SER A 68 -17.97 -0.02 5.98
CA SER A 68 -19.08 -0.90 6.39
C SER A 68 -19.38 -0.59 7.85
N SER A 69 -20.58 -0.08 8.10
CA SER A 69 -21.00 0.37 9.44
C SER A 69 -20.02 1.35 10.07
N GLY A 70 -19.56 2.33 9.30
CA GLY A 70 -18.61 3.36 9.72
C GLY A 70 -17.14 2.90 9.87
N ARG A 71 -16.84 1.64 9.59
CA ARG A 71 -15.47 1.09 9.65
C ARG A 71 -14.89 0.92 8.24
N VAL A 72 -13.65 1.33 8.04
CA VAL A 72 -12.92 1.08 6.78
C VAL A 72 -12.71 -0.42 6.60
N VAL A 73 -13.22 -0.96 5.49
CA VAL A 73 -13.14 -2.38 5.15
C VAL A 73 -12.38 -2.64 3.84
N GLY A 74 -12.01 -1.60 3.13
CA GLY A 74 -11.25 -1.71 1.90
C GLY A 74 -11.03 -0.37 1.25
N GLY A 75 -10.39 -0.39 0.09
CA GLY A 75 -10.15 0.79 -0.72
C GLY A 75 -9.04 0.61 -1.74
N TRP A 76 -8.70 1.69 -2.42
CA TRP A 76 -7.66 1.70 -3.41
C TRP A 76 -6.91 3.03 -3.48
N LEU A 77 -5.73 2.96 -4.08
CA LEU A 77 -4.85 4.08 -4.34
C LEU A 77 -4.45 4.04 -5.82
N ALA A 78 -4.61 5.16 -6.51
CA ALA A 78 -4.22 5.28 -7.89
C ALA A 78 -3.50 6.59 -8.18
N ALA A 79 -2.54 6.54 -9.09
CA ALA A 79 -1.85 7.71 -9.62
C ALA A 79 -2.42 8.11 -10.97
N SER A 80 -2.58 9.42 -11.20
CA SER A 80 -2.99 9.96 -12.49
C SER A 80 -1.88 9.83 -13.54
N PRO A 81 -2.21 9.95 -14.85
CA PRO A 81 -1.23 9.90 -15.91
C PRO A 81 -0.14 11.00 -15.82
N ASP A 82 -0.47 12.12 -15.20
CA ASP A 82 0.43 13.26 -15.03
C ASP A 82 1.33 13.16 -13.81
N TRP A 83 1.16 12.11 -13.00
CA TRP A 83 1.94 11.93 -11.80
C TRP A 83 3.38 11.51 -12.14
N PRO A 84 4.37 12.32 -11.74
CA PRO A 84 5.76 11.93 -11.94
C PRO A 84 6.06 10.67 -11.14
N VAL A 85 6.57 9.69 -11.83
CA VAL A 85 6.88 8.36 -11.31
C VAL A 85 7.76 8.46 -10.08
N TRP A 86 7.19 8.18 -8.90
CA TRP A 86 7.93 7.95 -7.65
C TRP A 86 8.73 9.14 -7.10
N SER A 87 8.08 9.96 -6.30
CA SER A 87 8.79 10.68 -5.25
C SER A 87 9.34 9.63 -4.27
N SER A 88 10.64 9.66 -4.00
CA SER A 88 11.23 8.76 -3.01
C SER A 88 10.61 9.04 -1.64
N PRO A 89 10.25 8.00 -0.87
CA PRO A 89 9.77 8.18 0.49
C PRO A 89 10.74 9.01 1.33
N SER A 90 10.21 9.77 2.29
CA SER A 90 11.06 10.52 3.22
C SER A 90 12.05 9.60 3.95
N MET A 91 13.20 10.13 4.32
CA MET A 91 14.25 9.39 5.03
C MET A 91 13.70 8.70 6.29
N ARG A 92 12.82 9.37 7.04
CA ARG A 92 12.16 8.83 8.22
C ARG A 92 11.35 7.56 7.89
N ARG A 93 10.62 7.56 6.77
CA ARG A 93 9.82 6.42 6.32
C ARG A 93 10.70 5.28 5.83
N GLN A 94 11.77 5.59 5.12
CA GLN A 94 12.75 4.60 4.69
C GLN A 94 13.38 3.88 5.89
N ILE A 95 13.80 4.61 6.92
CA ILE A 95 14.31 4.03 8.17
C ILE A 95 13.25 3.13 8.83
N GLY A 96 12.00 3.57 8.88
CA GLY A 96 10.88 2.76 9.39
C GLY A 96 10.69 1.46 8.60
N CYS A 97 10.79 1.52 7.27
CA CYS A 97 10.73 0.33 6.42
C CYS A 97 11.88 -0.64 6.73
N VAL A 98 13.11 -0.17 6.81
CA VAL A 98 14.28 -1.01 7.16
C VAL A 98 14.11 -1.63 8.53
N TRP A 99 13.63 -0.87 9.51
CA TRP A 99 13.42 -1.36 10.88
C TRP A 99 12.38 -2.48 10.95
N HIS A 100 11.24 -2.32 10.27
CA HIS A 100 10.13 -3.27 10.34
C HIS A 100 10.24 -4.43 9.35
N GLN A 101 10.87 -4.21 8.21
CA GLN A 101 11.01 -5.21 7.15
C GLN A 101 12.36 -5.92 7.15
N GLY A 102 13.43 -5.19 7.49
CA GLY A 102 14.81 -5.66 7.40
C GLY A 102 15.42 -5.46 6.01
N ALA A 103 16.75 -5.34 5.96
CA ALA A 103 17.49 -5.04 4.73
C ALA A 103 17.28 -6.07 3.60
N ARG A 104 17.17 -7.36 3.94
CA ARG A 104 16.92 -8.43 2.95
C ARG A 104 15.56 -8.31 2.28
N ALA A 105 14.52 -7.96 3.02
CA ALA A 105 13.20 -7.77 2.47
C ALA A 105 13.15 -6.50 1.59
N MET A 106 13.82 -5.44 2.01
CA MET A 106 13.96 -4.22 1.21
C MET A 106 14.67 -4.47 -0.13
N ASP A 107 15.73 -5.27 -0.13
CA ASP A 107 16.43 -5.68 -1.35
C ASP A 107 15.52 -6.52 -2.28
N ARG A 108 14.76 -7.47 -1.72
CA ARG A 108 13.78 -8.25 -2.51
C ARG A 108 12.69 -7.37 -3.12
N TRP A 109 12.13 -6.44 -2.35
CA TRP A 109 11.17 -5.46 -2.85
C TRP A 109 11.75 -4.59 -3.96
N GLY A 110 13.00 -4.14 -3.81
CA GLY A 110 13.69 -3.36 -4.84
C GLY A 110 13.80 -4.11 -6.16
N ARG A 111 14.11 -5.40 -6.14
CA ARG A 111 14.14 -6.25 -7.35
C ARG A 111 12.76 -6.41 -7.97
N VAL A 112 11.75 -6.71 -7.17
CA VAL A 112 10.35 -6.81 -7.66
C VAL A 112 9.91 -5.51 -8.32
N GLN A 113 10.19 -4.38 -7.70
CA GLN A 113 9.86 -3.06 -8.27
C GLN A 113 10.60 -2.80 -9.58
N ALA A 114 11.89 -3.15 -9.66
CA ALA A 114 12.66 -2.99 -10.89
C ALA A 114 12.09 -3.82 -12.06
N GLU A 115 11.67 -5.06 -11.78
CA GLU A 115 11.02 -5.91 -12.77
C GLU A 115 9.66 -5.34 -13.21
N LEU A 116 8.82 -4.93 -12.26
CA LEU A 116 7.52 -4.33 -12.56
C LEU A 116 7.65 -3.06 -13.39
N MET A 117 8.67 -2.24 -13.13
CA MET A 117 8.94 -1.03 -13.90
C MET A 117 9.26 -1.32 -15.36
N ALA A 118 9.86 -2.46 -15.68
CA ALA A 118 10.14 -2.87 -17.06
C ALA A 118 8.88 -3.14 -17.89
N PHE A 119 7.77 -3.47 -17.23
CA PHE A 119 6.48 -3.70 -17.89
C PHE A 119 5.59 -2.44 -17.96
N ARG A 120 6.07 -1.32 -17.44
CA ARG A 120 5.27 -0.11 -17.40
C ARG A 120 5.05 0.46 -18.81
N PRO A 121 3.80 0.80 -19.18
CA PRO A 121 3.53 1.44 -20.47
C PRO A 121 4.28 2.78 -20.62
N VAL A 122 4.75 3.08 -21.82
CA VAL A 122 5.43 4.35 -22.14
C VAL A 122 4.43 5.51 -22.22
N LEU A 123 3.19 5.21 -22.66
CA LEU A 123 2.14 6.21 -22.77
C LEU A 123 1.59 6.62 -21.41
N PRO A 124 1.12 7.88 -21.26
CA PRO A 124 0.42 8.31 -20.04
C PRO A 124 -0.74 7.37 -19.72
N HIS A 125 -0.80 6.89 -18.49
CA HIS A 125 -1.82 5.92 -18.05
C HIS A 125 -2.13 6.10 -16.56
N TRP A 126 -3.32 5.71 -16.18
CA TRP A 126 -3.65 5.54 -14.77
C TRP A 126 -2.92 4.34 -14.19
N TYR A 127 -2.36 4.50 -13.02
CA TYR A 127 -1.67 3.43 -12.32
C TYR A 127 -2.38 3.09 -11.01
N LEU A 128 -3.01 1.92 -10.96
CA LEU A 128 -3.58 1.38 -9.73
C LEU A 128 -2.44 0.84 -8.86
N ALA A 129 -2.03 1.61 -7.87
CA ALA A 129 -0.90 1.26 -7.01
C ALA A 129 -1.25 0.17 -6.00
N VAL A 130 -2.41 0.27 -5.37
CA VAL A 130 -2.86 -0.66 -4.33
C VAL A 130 -4.37 -0.79 -4.37
N LEU A 131 -4.85 -2.02 -4.24
CA LEU A 131 -6.26 -2.35 -4.03
C LEU A 131 -6.33 -3.45 -2.96
N GLY A 132 -7.12 -3.24 -1.93
CA GLY A 132 -7.26 -4.22 -0.86
C GLY A 132 -8.62 -4.17 -0.18
N VAL A 133 -9.08 -5.34 0.26
CA VAL A 133 -10.30 -5.53 1.05
C VAL A 133 -9.97 -6.40 2.25
N GLU A 134 -10.51 -6.06 3.40
CA GLU A 134 -10.30 -6.80 4.63
C GLU A 134 -10.76 -8.26 4.47
N PRO A 135 -9.92 -9.25 4.88
CA PRO A 135 -10.26 -10.66 4.69
C PRO A 135 -11.57 -11.12 5.32
N SER A 136 -12.03 -10.46 6.38
CA SER A 136 -13.27 -10.80 7.06
C SER A 136 -14.55 -10.43 6.29
N VAL A 137 -14.43 -9.66 5.21
CA VAL A 137 -15.57 -9.21 4.37
C VAL A 137 -15.42 -9.61 2.90
N GLN A 138 -14.45 -10.47 2.60
CA GLN A 138 -14.23 -11.04 1.27
C GLN A 138 -15.22 -12.15 0.95
#